data_ba6f9fc0ac2f5719d0642a9bdc37e253
#
_entry.id   ba6f9fc0ac2f5719d0642a9bdc37e253
#
_cell.length_a   1.000
_cell.length_b   1.000
_cell.length_c   1.000
_cell.angle_alpha   90.00
_cell.angle_beta   90.00
_cell.angle_gamma   90.00
#
_symmetry.space_group_name_H-M   'P 1'
#
loop_
_entity.id
_entity.type
_entity.pdbx_description
1 polymer ?
#
loop_
_entity_poly.entity_id
_entity_poly.type
_entity_poly.pdbx_seq_one_letter_code
_entity_poly.pdbx_strand_id
1 'polypeptide(L)'
;YIRNNGLKCAVATSTRRESAEKTLHEIGVWDYLDAVVYGDEVEHGKPEPDIFLRAAKAIGVNPSEAVVVEDSINGIKAGYAADMRVVHIPDTIAIDDDIRKLTYMVCADLNGLIDVVESINKPVINRKNVINAFAEYVRNYDPSDEKIKLKIDHTYRVAGLCQRIADKAFRYI
;
A
#
# COMPACT_ATOMS: atom_id res chain seq x y z
N TYR A 1 14.03 -4.89 1.88
CA TYR A 1 12.69 -5.43 1.68
C TYR A 1 12.15 -5.11 0.28
N ILE A 2 12.10 -3.83 -0.12
CA ILE A 2 11.55 -3.35 -1.41
C ILE A 2 12.14 -4.11 -2.59
N ARG A 3 13.46 -4.13 -2.75
CA ARG A 3 14.15 -4.82 -3.84
C ARG A 3 13.89 -6.33 -3.86
N ASN A 4 13.92 -6.98 -2.68
CA ASN A 4 13.71 -8.42 -2.57
C ASN A 4 12.28 -8.85 -2.92
N ASN A 5 11.32 -7.93 -2.87
CA ASN A 5 9.91 -8.19 -3.20
C ASN A 5 9.49 -7.62 -4.55
N GLY A 6 10.45 -7.17 -5.38
CA GLY A 6 10.17 -6.65 -6.72
C GLY A 6 9.35 -5.35 -6.73
N LEU A 7 9.34 -4.63 -5.61
CA LEU A 7 8.67 -3.34 -5.49
C LEU A 7 9.56 -2.23 -6.08
N LYS A 8 8.92 -1.21 -6.63
CA LYS A 8 9.60 -0.01 -7.11
C LYS A 8 9.65 1.06 -6.03
N CYS A 9 10.71 1.85 -6.03
CA CYS A 9 10.94 2.91 -5.06
C CYS A 9 11.38 4.20 -5.75
N ALA A 10 10.70 5.30 -5.44
CA ALA A 10 11.10 6.62 -5.89
C ALA A 10 11.13 7.61 -4.72
N VAL A 11 12.01 8.60 -4.83
CA VAL A 11 12.02 9.76 -3.94
C VAL A 11 11.38 10.94 -4.65
N ALA A 12 10.47 11.64 -3.97
CA ALA A 12 9.84 12.88 -4.40
C ALA A 12 10.12 13.97 -3.35
N THR A 13 11.07 14.85 -3.63
CA THR A 13 11.57 15.84 -2.68
C THR A 13 11.42 17.27 -3.16
N SER A 14 11.07 18.19 -2.25
CA SER A 14 11.12 19.64 -2.52
C SER A 14 12.53 20.21 -2.45
N THR A 15 13.52 19.41 -2.02
CA THR A 15 14.93 19.79 -1.97
C THR A 15 15.50 19.90 -3.39
N ARG A 16 16.40 20.85 -3.59
CA ARG A 16 17.11 21.01 -4.87
C ARG A 16 17.94 19.78 -5.19
N ARG A 17 18.03 19.45 -6.48
CA ARG A 17 18.71 18.27 -7.01
C ARG A 17 20.08 18.02 -6.37
N GLU A 18 20.99 19.00 -6.45
CA GLU A 18 22.36 18.84 -5.96
C GLU A 18 22.44 18.42 -4.48
N SER A 19 21.63 19.06 -3.63
CA SER A 19 21.59 18.74 -2.20
C SER A 19 20.94 17.39 -1.92
N ALA A 20 19.86 17.06 -2.65
CA ALA A 20 19.16 15.79 -2.48
C ALA A 20 20.04 14.61 -2.93
N GLU A 21 20.68 14.69 -4.10
CA GLU A 21 21.57 13.64 -4.61
C GLU A 21 22.72 13.38 -3.65
N LYS A 22 23.38 14.46 -3.18
CA LYS A 22 24.44 14.35 -2.18
C LYS A 22 23.97 13.58 -0.95
N THR A 23 22.84 13.98 -0.38
CA THR A 23 22.30 13.32 0.82
C THR A 23 21.97 11.86 0.57
N LEU A 24 21.30 11.54 -0.55
CA LEU A 24 20.90 10.16 -0.88
C LEU A 24 22.11 9.24 -1.09
N HIS A 25 23.21 9.77 -1.65
CA HIS A 25 24.48 9.04 -1.74
C HIS A 25 25.15 8.86 -0.38
N GLU A 26 25.21 9.91 0.43
CA GLU A 26 25.83 9.86 1.76
C GLU A 26 25.17 8.86 2.69
N ILE A 27 23.83 8.73 2.65
CA ILE A 27 23.09 7.74 3.44
C ILE A 27 23.00 6.36 2.78
N GLY A 28 23.56 6.19 1.57
CA GLY A 28 23.70 4.90 0.88
C GLY A 28 22.41 4.32 0.33
N VAL A 29 21.37 5.14 0.07
CA VAL A 29 20.09 4.66 -0.47
C VAL A 29 19.97 4.83 -1.99
N TRP A 30 20.86 5.58 -2.62
CA TRP A 30 20.78 5.92 -4.04
C TRP A 30 20.56 4.71 -4.96
N ASP A 31 21.36 3.65 -4.78
CA ASP A 31 21.32 2.45 -5.63
C ASP A 31 20.04 1.60 -5.47
N TYR A 32 19.22 1.92 -4.46
CA TYR A 32 17.92 1.25 -4.23
C TYR A 32 16.75 1.98 -4.88
N LEU A 33 16.98 3.18 -5.46
CA LEU A 33 15.93 4.00 -6.04
C LEU A 33 15.79 3.70 -7.55
N ASP A 34 14.55 3.64 -8.02
CA ASP A 34 14.21 3.54 -9.45
C ASP A 34 14.09 4.93 -10.09
N ALA A 35 13.75 5.96 -9.30
CA ALA A 35 13.72 7.36 -9.73
C ALA A 35 13.85 8.32 -8.55
N VAL A 36 14.29 9.53 -8.86
CA VAL A 36 14.25 10.70 -7.95
C VAL A 36 13.62 11.85 -8.72
N VAL A 37 12.61 12.50 -8.12
CA VAL A 37 11.94 13.68 -8.66
C VAL A 37 12.15 14.85 -7.70
N TYR A 38 12.57 15.97 -8.24
CA TYR A 38 12.94 17.17 -7.48
C TYR A 38 11.88 18.25 -7.64
N GLY A 39 11.82 19.17 -6.65
CA GLY A 39 10.82 20.23 -6.63
C GLY A 39 10.90 21.20 -7.81
N ASP A 40 12.06 21.35 -8.43
CA ASP A 40 12.29 22.19 -9.62
C ASP A 40 11.90 21.51 -10.95
N GLU A 41 11.43 20.26 -10.89
CA GLU A 41 10.94 19.50 -12.07
C GLU A 41 9.43 19.56 -12.23
N VAL A 42 8.72 20.20 -11.33
CA VAL A 42 7.26 20.30 -11.34
C VAL A 42 6.80 21.76 -11.35
N GLU A 43 5.64 22.00 -11.93
CA GLU A 43 5.06 23.33 -11.99
C GLU A 43 4.57 23.80 -10.63
N HIS A 44 3.90 22.89 -9.89
CA HIS A 44 3.37 23.18 -8.57
C HIS A 44 3.99 22.24 -7.54
N GLY A 45 4.54 22.83 -6.48
CA GLY A 45 5.09 22.10 -5.34
C GLY A 45 4.00 21.58 -4.39
N LYS A 46 4.37 20.71 -3.43
CA LYS A 46 3.46 20.28 -2.37
C LYS A 46 2.81 21.50 -1.69
N PRO A 47 1.50 21.54 -1.49
CA PRO A 47 0.56 20.41 -1.40
C PRO A 47 -0.07 19.95 -2.72
N GLU A 48 0.30 20.49 -3.88
CA GLU A 48 -0.19 20.02 -5.15
C GLU A 48 0.38 18.63 -5.50
N PRO A 49 -0.36 17.77 -6.25
CA PRO A 49 0.00 16.37 -6.47
C PRO A 49 1.13 16.15 -7.46
N ASP A 50 1.57 17.17 -8.18
CA ASP A 50 2.42 17.10 -9.38
C ASP A 50 3.66 16.24 -9.16
N ILE A 51 4.34 16.43 -8.03
CA ILE A 51 5.60 15.72 -7.75
C ILE A 51 5.39 14.21 -7.57
N PHE A 52 4.30 13.80 -6.93
CA PHE A 52 3.99 12.37 -6.75
C PHE A 52 3.47 11.72 -8.02
N LEU A 53 2.64 12.44 -8.80
CA LEU A 53 2.20 11.97 -10.11
C LEU A 53 3.38 11.80 -11.06
N ARG A 54 4.33 12.73 -11.04
CA ARG A 54 5.57 12.64 -11.81
C ARG A 54 6.44 11.46 -11.36
N ALA A 55 6.56 11.23 -10.05
CA ALA A 55 7.31 10.10 -9.50
C ALA A 55 6.69 8.75 -9.92
N ALA A 56 5.38 8.59 -9.79
CA ALA A 56 4.67 7.39 -10.23
C ALA A 56 4.87 7.13 -11.74
N LYS A 57 4.77 8.18 -12.56
CA LYS A 57 5.04 8.10 -14.00
C LYS A 57 6.48 7.67 -14.29
N ALA A 58 7.46 8.21 -13.57
CA ALA A 58 8.87 7.91 -13.77
C ALA A 58 9.21 6.43 -13.52
N ILE A 59 8.53 5.81 -12.55
CA ILE A 59 8.69 4.38 -12.25
C ILE A 59 7.66 3.49 -12.94
N GLY A 60 6.74 4.06 -13.75
CA GLY A 60 5.74 3.30 -14.52
C GLY A 60 4.71 2.59 -13.63
N VAL A 61 4.20 3.26 -12.60
CA VAL A 61 3.19 2.75 -11.65
C VAL A 61 1.96 3.64 -11.70
N ASN A 62 0.75 3.04 -11.61
CA ASN A 62 -0.47 3.82 -11.46
C ASN A 62 -0.53 4.46 -10.06
N PRO A 63 -0.99 5.71 -9.93
CA PRO A 63 -1.14 6.37 -8.63
C PRO A 63 -1.92 5.54 -7.60
N SER A 64 -3.03 4.93 -7.99
CA SER A 64 -3.85 4.09 -7.10
C SER A 64 -3.15 2.83 -6.57
N GLU A 65 -2.06 2.41 -7.20
CA GLU A 65 -1.21 1.28 -6.78
C GLU A 65 0.01 1.72 -5.97
N ALA A 66 0.23 3.03 -5.85
CA ALA A 66 1.35 3.60 -5.13
C ALA A 66 1.03 3.88 -3.65
N VAL A 67 2.07 3.81 -2.83
CA VAL A 67 2.06 4.26 -1.44
C VAL A 67 3.01 5.45 -1.32
N VAL A 68 2.49 6.56 -0.83
CA VAL A 68 3.29 7.73 -0.43
C VAL A 68 3.63 7.59 1.05
N VAL A 69 4.90 7.74 1.40
CA VAL A 69 5.38 7.79 2.79
C VAL A 69 5.81 9.21 3.08
N GLU A 70 5.17 9.83 4.06
CA GLU A 70 5.35 11.27 4.35
C GLU A 70 5.31 11.59 5.84
N ASP A 71 6.04 12.65 6.19
CA ASP A 71 6.11 13.23 7.53
C ASP A 71 5.42 14.60 7.63
N SER A 72 5.22 15.27 6.49
CA SER A 72 4.76 16.65 6.41
C SER A 72 3.27 16.77 6.02
N ILE A 73 2.59 17.78 6.55
CA ILE A 73 1.19 18.08 6.21
C ILE A 73 1.01 18.34 4.71
N ASN A 74 1.93 19.10 4.09
CA ASN A 74 1.84 19.39 2.66
C ASN A 74 2.09 18.14 1.80
N GLY A 75 2.98 17.26 2.23
CA GLY A 75 3.20 15.99 1.55
C GLY A 75 2.03 15.04 1.68
N ILE A 76 1.38 14.96 2.86
CA ILE A 76 0.15 14.19 3.05
C ILE A 76 -0.95 14.68 2.12
N LYS A 77 -1.19 16.00 2.05
CA LYS A 77 -2.17 16.60 1.14
C LYS A 77 -1.87 16.29 -0.33
N ALA A 78 -0.60 16.42 -0.72
CA ALA A 78 -0.16 16.13 -2.09
C ALA A 78 -0.35 14.66 -2.48
N GLY A 79 -0.01 13.73 -1.58
CA GLY A 79 -0.20 12.29 -1.80
C GLY A 79 -1.67 11.92 -1.89
N TYR A 80 -2.51 12.48 -1.04
CA TYR A 80 -3.97 12.31 -1.10
C TYR A 80 -4.56 12.88 -2.39
N ALA A 81 -4.15 14.09 -2.79
CA ALA A 81 -4.59 14.71 -4.04
C ALA A 81 -4.14 13.94 -5.30
N ALA A 82 -3.04 13.17 -5.19
CA ALA A 82 -2.56 12.29 -6.25
C ALA A 82 -3.33 10.96 -6.36
N ASP A 83 -4.38 10.73 -5.56
CA ASP A 83 -5.11 9.46 -5.44
C ASP A 83 -4.21 8.28 -5.03
N MET A 84 -3.23 8.55 -4.17
CA MET A 84 -2.31 7.55 -3.63
C MET A 84 -2.65 7.21 -2.17
N ARG A 85 -2.27 6.01 -1.71
CA ARG A 85 -2.36 5.67 -0.29
C ARG A 85 -1.26 6.37 0.47
N VAL A 86 -1.62 7.24 1.41
CA VAL A 86 -0.64 7.99 2.20
C VAL A 86 -0.40 7.31 3.54
N VAL A 87 0.83 6.90 3.79
CA VAL A 87 1.30 6.44 5.10
C VAL A 87 2.05 7.58 5.76
N HIS A 88 1.54 8.03 6.89
CA HIS A 88 2.23 9.06 7.68
C HIS A 88 3.19 8.42 8.68
N ILE A 89 4.43 8.88 8.67
CA ILE A 89 5.44 8.55 9.69
C ILE A 89 5.78 9.86 10.40
N PRO A 90 5.31 10.05 11.66
CA PRO A 90 5.57 11.30 12.39
C PRO A 90 7.05 11.54 12.60
N ASP A 91 7.50 12.78 12.33
CA ASP A 91 8.80 13.29 12.74
C ASP A 91 8.61 14.42 13.76
N THR A 92 8.70 15.68 13.33
CA THR A 92 8.67 16.84 14.23
C THR A 92 7.30 17.51 14.33
N ILE A 93 6.41 17.26 13.36
CA ILE A 93 5.11 17.94 13.25
C ILE A 93 3.98 16.97 13.58
N ALA A 94 3.18 17.30 14.60
CA ALA A 94 1.95 16.60 14.89
C ALA A 94 0.86 16.96 13.86
N ILE A 95 0.10 15.97 13.41
CA ILE A 95 -1.06 16.18 12.55
C ILE A 95 -2.35 16.21 13.39
N ASP A 96 -3.29 17.06 12.98
CA ASP A 96 -4.63 17.08 13.54
C ASP A 96 -5.54 15.99 12.94
N ASP A 97 -6.76 15.89 13.47
CA ASP A 97 -7.72 14.87 13.00
C ASP A 97 -8.14 15.07 11.55
N ASP A 98 -8.12 16.28 11.01
CA ASP A 98 -8.51 16.54 9.63
C ASP A 98 -7.40 16.09 8.66
N ILE A 99 -6.16 16.33 8.99
CA ILE A 99 -5.02 15.78 8.23
C ILE A 99 -4.94 14.26 8.36
N ARG A 100 -5.22 13.72 9.56
CA ARG A 100 -5.23 12.28 9.79
C ARG A 100 -6.24 11.54 8.90
N LYS A 101 -7.39 12.13 8.59
CA LYS A 101 -8.39 11.57 7.67
C LYS A 101 -7.88 11.40 6.23
N LEU A 102 -6.84 12.13 5.84
CA LEU A 102 -6.22 12.02 4.53
C LEU A 102 -5.19 10.88 4.46
N THR A 103 -4.85 10.28 5.60
CA THR A 103 -3.88 9.17 5.66
C THR A 103 -4.57 7.82 5.61
N TYR A 104 -3.98 6.89 4.86
CA TYR A 104 -4.38 5.48 4.88
C TYR A 104 -3.97 4.81 6.21
N MET A 105 -2.78 5.13 6.70
CA MET A 105 -2.21 4.58 7.93
C MET A 105 -1.22 5.57 8.56
N VAL A 106 -1.04 5.48 9.87
CA VAL A 106 0.04 6.14 10.61
C VAL A 106 0.94 5.04 11.19
N CYS A 107 2.22 5.07 10.85
CA CYS A 107 3.22 4.14 11.37
C CYS A 107 4.18 4.88 12.30
N ALA A 108 4.69 4.19 13.31
CA ALA A 108 5.68 4.78 14.22
C ALA A 108 7.03 5.01 13.55
N ASP A 109 7.39 4.14 12.60
CA ASP A 109 8.65 4.18 11.84
C ASP A 109 8.53 3.44 10.49
N LEU A 110 9.61 3.40 9.73
CA LEU A 110 9.68 2.72 8.43
C LEU A 110 9.53 1.19 8.53
N ASN A 111 9.77 0.55 9.70
CA ASN A 111 9.55 -0.89 9.82
C ASN A 111 8.07 -1.23 9.78
N GLY A 112 7.23 -0.38 10.39
CA GLY A 112 5.78 -0.51 10.32
C GLY A 112 5.22 -0.43 8.89
N LEU A 113 5.94 0.20 7.96
CA LEU A 113 5.55 0.25 6.55
C LEU A 113 5.55 -1.14 5.89
N ILE A 114 6.40 -2.08 6.34
CA ILE A 114 6.44 -3.45 5.81
C ILE A 114 5.07 -4.12 6.01
N ASP A 115 4.52 -4.04 7.20
CA ASP A 115 3.21 -4.63 7.53
C ASP A 115 2.09 -4.00 6.69
N VAL A 116 2.15 -2.68 6.46
CA VAL A 116 1.19 -1.96 5.61
C VAL A 116 1.25 -2.47 4.18
N VAL A 117 2.46 -2.54 3.59
CA VAL A 117 2.66 -3.03 2.21
C VAL A 117 2.21 -4.48 2.07
N GLU A 118 2.53 -5.33 3.03
CA GLU A 118 2.05 -6.72 3.03
C GLU A 118 0.53 -6.80 3.13
N SER A 119 -0.09 -5.96 3.95
CA SER A 119 -1.56 -5.93 4.09
C SER A 119 -2.27 -5.51 2.80
N ILE A 120 -1.68 -4.54 2.07
CA ILE A 120 -2.21 -4.06 0.78
C ILE A 120 -2.07 -5.15 -0.29
N ASN A 121 -0.95 -5.88 -0.30
CA ASN A 121 -0.66 -6.91 -1.30
C ASN A 121 -1.29 -8.27 -0.98
N LYS A 122 -1.81 -8.46 0.24
CA LYS A 122 -2.57 -9.68 0.55
C LYS A 122 -3.81 -9.76 -0.34
N PRO A 123 -4.05 -10.90 -1.01
CA PRO A 123 -5.29 -11.07 -1.76
C PRO A 123 -6.48 -10.84 -0.81
N VAL A 124 -7.41 -10.01 -1.23
CA VAL A 124 -8.66 -9.80 -0.47
C VAL A 124 -9.36 -11.15 -0.36
N ILE A 125 -9.25 -11.78 0.80
CA ILE A 125 -9.92 -13.05 1.09
C ILE A 125 -11.39 -12.72 1.33
N ASN A 126 -12.17 -12.65 0.25
CA ASN A 126 -13.62 -12.57 0.35
C ASN A 126 -14.26 -13.95 0.08
N ARG A 127 -15.50 -14.09 0.52
CA ARG A 127 -16.25 -15.35 0.37
C ARG A 127 -16.24 -15.87 -1.07
N LYS A 128 -16.39 -14.99 -2.06
CA LYS A 128 -16.41 -15.36 -3.48
C LYS A 128 -15.08 -15.96 -3.93
N ASN A 129 -13.97 -15.34 -3.55
CA ASN A 129 -12.63 -15.80 -3.90
C ASN A 129 -12.30 -17.15 -3.25
N VAL A 130 -12.64 -17.31 -1.96
CA VAL A 130 -12.46 -18.57 -1.23
C VAL A 130 -13.31 -19.68 -1.84
N ILE A 131 -14.59 -19.41 -2.13
CA ILE A 131 -15.49 -20.38 -2.73
C ILE A 131 -15.03 -20.79 -4.13
N ASN A 132 -14.61 -19.83 -4.96
CA ASN A 132 -14.12 -20.11 -6.32
C ASN A 132 -12.86 -20.98 -6.30
N ALA A 133 -11.86 -20.61 -5.47
CA ALA A 133 -10.64 -21.38 -5.32
C ALA A 133 -10.92 -22.81 -4.80
N PHE A 134 -11.85 -22.93 -3.85
CA PHE A 134 -12.26 -24.22 -3.33
C PHE A 134 -13.04 -25.03 -4.35
N ALA A 135 -13.95 -24.42 -5.10
CA ALA A 135 -14.70 -25.09 -6.17
C ALA A 135 -13.77 -25.63 -7.28
N GLU A 136 -12.70 -24.88 -7.59
CA GLU A 136 -11.69 -25.35 -8.53
C GLU A 136 -10.88 -26.52 -7.98
N TYR A 137 -10.46 -26.42 -6.72
CA TYR A 137 -9.73 -27.50 -6.04
C TYR A 137 -10.53 -28.81 -5.99
N VAL A 138 -11.85 -28.76 -5.69
CA VAL A 138 -12.69 -29.96 -5.55
C VAL A 138 -13.07 -30.61 -6.89
N ARG A 139 -12.86 -29.95 -8.03
CA ARG A 139 -13.09 -30.54 -9.36
C ARG A 139 -12.28 -31.79 -9.63
N ASN A 140 -11.18 -31.96 -8.91
CA ASN A 140 -10.31 -33.14 -9.03
C ASN A 140 -10.77 -34.35 -8.20
N TYR A 141 -11.88 -34.22 -7.48
CA TYR A 141 -12.42 -35.28 -6.60
C TYR A 141 -13.77 -35.76 -7.06
N ASP A 142 -14.06 -37.04 -6.80
CA ASP A 142 -15.36 -37.63 -7.10
C ASP A 142 -16.45 -37.05 -6.17
N PRO A 143 -17.43 -36.33 -6.70
CA PRO A 143 -18.47 -35.71 -5.87
C PRO A 143 -19.50 -36.73 -5.35
N SER A 144 -19.48 -37.98 -5.82
CA SER A 144 -20.35 -39.05 -5.34
C SER A 144 -19.85 -39.72 -4.05
N ASP A 145 -18.57 -39.51 -3.69
CA ASP A 145 -18.00 -39.98 -2.42
C ASP A 145 -18.59 -39.17 -1.24
N GLU A 146 -19.36 -39.85 -0.39
CA GLU A 146 -20.05 -39.23 0.76
C GLU A 146 -19.10 -38.53 1.73
N LYS A 147 -17.85 -39.05 1.92
CA LYS A 147 -16.85 -38.42 2.80
C LYS A 147 -16.33 -37.12 2.20
N ILE A 148 -16.14 -37.10 0.88
CA ILE A 148 -15.73 -35.92 0.14
C ILE A 148 -16.85 -34.89 0.16
N LYS A 149 -18.07 -35.28 -0.10
CA LYS A 149 -19.25 -34.42 -0.04
C LYS A 149 -19.40 -33.75 1.32
N LEU A 150 -19.26 -34.52 2.40
CA LEU A 150 -19.31 -33.95 3.77
C LEU A 150 -18.23 -32.94 4.04
N LYS A 151 -17.00 -33.17 3.57
CA LYS A 151 -15.88 -32.22 3.70
C LYS A 151 -16.13 -30.95 2.89
N ILE A 152 -16.66 -31.08 1.68
CA ILE A 152 -17.04 -29.95 0.83
C ILE A 152 -18.06 -29.07 1.53
N ASP A 153 -19.15 -29.64 2.02
CA ASP A 153 -20.21 -28.92 2.74
C ASP A 153 -19.70 -28.23 4.01
N HIS A 154 -18.80 -28.89 4.75
CA HIS A 154 -18.18 -28.32 5.94
C HIS A 154 -17.33 -27.09 5.58
N THR A 155 -16.52 -27.20 4.51
CA THR A 155 -15.63 -26.09 4.07
C THR A 155 -16.43 -24.88 3.61
N TYR A 156 -17.54 -25.06 2.87
CA TYR A 156 -18.42 -23.95 2.51
C TYR A 156 -19.06 -23.27 3.72
N ARG A 157 -19.46 -24.05 4.75
CA ARG A 157 -19.98 -23.48 6.02
C ARG A 157 -18.93 -22.70 6.77
N VAL A 158 -17.71 -23.20 6.87
CA VAL A 158 -16.58 -22.51 7.54
C VAL A 158 -16.23 -21.23 6.80
N ALA A 159 -16.12 -21.26 5.48
CA ALA A 159 -15.84 -20.05 4.69
C ALA A 159 -16.92 -18.97 4.89
N GLY A 160 -18.21 -19.36 4.95
CA GLY A 160 -19.32 -18.45 5.24
C GLY A 160 -19.27 -17.88 6.66
N LEU A 161 -18.77 -18.63 7.64
CA LEU A 161 -18.57 -18.14 9.01
C LEU A 161 -17.41 -17.15 9.10
N CYS A 162 -16.28 -17.46 8.49
CA CYS A 162 -15.12 -16.57 8.44
C CYS A 162 -15.48 -15.22 7.82
N GLN A 163 -16.25 -15.20 6.73
CA GLN A 163 -16.70 -13.94 6.12
C GLN A 163 -17.59 -13.13 7.08
N ARG A 164 -18.55 -13.76 7.77
CA ARG A 164 -19.41 -13.06 8.74
C ARG A 164 -18.62 -12.48 9.91
N ILE A 165 -17.54 -13.14 10.33
CA ILE A 165 -16.63 -12.62 11.37
C ILE A 165 -15.87 -11.41 10.84
N ALA A 166 -15.31 -11.50 9.63
CA ALA A 166 -14.61 -10.39 8.99
C ALA A 166 -15.54 -9.18 8.80
N ASP A 167 -16.74 -9.36 8.26
CA ASP A 167 -17.72 -8.29 8.05
C ASP A 167 -18.13 -7.59 9.36
N LYS A 168 -18.10 -8.30 10.49
CA LYS A 168 -18.34 -7.72 11.82
C LYS A 168 -17.11 -6.98 12.36
N ALA A 169 -15.92 -7.53 12.20
CA ALA A 169 -14.68 -6.93 12.68
C ALA A 169 -14.39 -5.58 12.00
N PHE A 170 -14.64 -5.49 10.68
CA PHE A 170 -14.44 -4.25 9.92
C PHE A 170 -15.49 -3.15 10.13
N ARG A 171 -16.57 -3.40 10.88
CA ARG A 171 -17.56 -2.36 11.23
C ARG A 171 -17.17 -1.52 12.47
N TYR A 172 -16.08 -1.86 13.14
CA TYR A 172 -15.63 -1.21 14.37
C TYR A 172 -14.20 -0.63 14.25
N ILE A 173 -13.68 -0.50 13.06
CA ILE A 173 -12.46 0.23 12.70
C ILE A 173 -12.86 1.36 11.74
#